data_b1df7b80cdc7dbb96174e1ad1c97c8db
#
_entry.id   b1df7b80cdc7dbb96174e1ad1c97c8db
#
_cell.length_a   1.000
_cell.length_b   1.000
_cell.length_c   1.000
_cell.angle_alpha   90.00
_cell.angle_beta   90.00
_cell.angle_gamma   90.00
#
_symmetry.space_group_name_H-M   'P 1'
#
loop_
_entity.id
_entity.type
_entity.pdbx_description
1 polymer ?
#
loop_
_entity_poly.entity_id
_entity_poly.type
_entity_poly.pdbx_seq_one_letter_code
_entity_poly.pdbx_strand_id
1 'polypeptide(L)'
;MKVSVLMYLDSHITDEHLFFGGWYIPEVIGERLQDIEEVDSVNYMLPAGYTGKLDTDPGAFRIGDENESDFLKRYCGETGSDHVIKVYADSPFLDPVIVRNMLNVHISCHPEFTYSENVPSGYSCEIFSKELVESLPESTGEHLPISSVIRSNIHHFDVEIYYSDPDVRDTRLSFRSGNPREKKIMEQILEKNGSVPPYSEIRTSIMNNPDVLVTGPSFVEVELSGRCELDCLFCYRKTLAHEHGDMELAVFQKILEGMNEFRLPYSLCFGGSGEPLMHDRFYSFTEAALKEELLNTLVIETHGMYADDNFSSFLDTAVKGKIKIIVNMNGYDRETYSALHGKDCFDKVYQNIIKLKEVAEPGSLYVQIMKINETDPFLDRYYDFWEKTGIPIILQKQNVYHGRIQDRRYSDLSPIERTPCWHLQRDLYILADGRVAFCKQDVDGSNVRGSLKDTNL
;
A
#
# COMPACT_ATOMS: atom_id res chain seq x y z
N MET A 1 26.46 -15.33 25.45
CA MET A 1 25.63 -14.67 24.44
C MET A 1 24.34 -15.44 24.36
N LYS A 2 23.22 -14.80 24.62
CA LYS A 2 21.88 -15.43 24.58
C LYS A 2 21.07 -14.85 23.43
N VAL A 3 20.60 -15.68 22.53
CA VAL A 3 19.84 -15.30 21.34
C VAL A 3 18.40 -15.81 21.48
N SER A 4 17.44 -14.91 21.44
CA SER A 4 16.03 -15.26 21.48
C SER A 4 15.30 -14.86 20.20
N VAL A 5 14.47 -15.73 19.68
CA VAL A 5 13.50 -15.40 18.65
C VAL A 5 12.23 -14.86 19.30
N LEU A 6 11.71 -13.76 18.77
CA LEU A 6 10.44 -13.18 19.15
C LEU A 6 9.52 -13.10 17.93
N MET A 7 8.51 -13.94 17.92
CA MET A 7 7.47 -13.94 16.88
C MET A 7 6.42 -12.89 17.17
N TYR A 8 6.34 -11.87 16.34
CA TYR A 8 5.41 -10.77 16.44
C TYR A 8 4.05 -11.12 15.86
N LEU A 9 3.01 -10.87 16.63
CA LEU A 9 1.64 -10.92 16.19
C LEU A 9 1.09 -9.50 16.12
N ASP A 10 0.84 -8.99 14.91
CA ASP A 10 0.22 -7.68 14.73
C ASP A 10 -1.23 -7.71 15.21
N SER A 11 -1.76 -6.55 15.66
CA SER A 11 -3.07 -6.44 16.30
C SER A 11 -4.26 -6.86 15.42
N HIS A 12 -4.10 -6.84 14.10
CA HIS A 12 -5.14 -7.27 13.14
C HIS A 12 -5.09 -8.75 12.80
N ILE A 13 -4.06 -9.48 13.27
CA ILE A 13 -3.89 -10.91 12.99
C ILE A 13 -4.72 -11.72 13.98
N THR A 14 -5.49 -12.66 13.46
CA THR A 14 -6.28 -13.64 14.21
C THR A 14 -5.77 -15.04 13.93
N ASP A 15 -6.26 -16.05 14.68
CA ASP A 15 -5.87 -17.44 14.47
C ASP A 15 -6.09 -17.93 13.03
N GLU A 16 -7.11 -17.45 12.32
CA GLU A 16 -7.34 -17.82 10.92
C GLU A 16 -6.19 -17.42 9.99
N HIS A 17 -5.53 -16.31 10.28
CA HIS A 17 -4.35 -15.86 9.55
C HIS A 17 -3.11 -16.72 9.86
N LEU A 18 -3.10 -17.39 11.01
CA LEU A 18 -2.00 -18.26 11.45
C LEU A 18 -2.11 -19.71 10.93
N PHE A 19 -3.15 -20.02 10.15
CA PHE A 19 -3.27 -21.30 9.45
C PHE A 19 -2.95 -21.15 7.97
N PHE A 20 -2.06 -22.00 7.48
CA PHE A 20 -1.62 -22.02 6.08
C PHE A 20 -1.33 -23.46 5.63
N GLY A 21 -1.85 -23.89 4.47
CA GLY A 21 -1.58 -25.22 3.93
C GLY A 21 -1.96 -26.39 4.86
N GLY A 22 -2.90 -26.18 5.78
CA GLY A 22 -3.34 -27.18 6.76
C GLY A 22 -2.49 -27.28 8.04
N TRP A 23 -1.51 -26.41 8.23
CA TRP A 23 -0.65 -26.36 9.42
C TRP A 23 -0.70 -24.99 10.13
N TYR A 24 -0.37 -25.00 11.43
CA TYR A 24 -0.33 -23.79 12.26
C TYR A 24 1.06 -23.20 12.21
N ILE A 25 1.17 -22.00 11.62
CA ILE A 25 2.44 -21.34 11.27
C ILE A 25 3.37 -21.19 12.49
N PRO A 26 2.91 -20.64 13.65
CA PRO A 26 3.80 -20.42 14.78
C PRO A 26 4.47 -21.72 15.30
N GLU A 27 3.76 -22.85 15.32
CA GLU A 27 4.33 -24.13 15.74
C GLU A 27 5.41 -24.60 14.76
N VAL A 28 5.06 -24.71 13.47
CA VAL A 28 5.98 -25.24 12.45
C VAL A 28 7.22 -24.37 12.29
N ILE A 29 7.03 -23.05 12.26
CA ILE A 29 8.14 -22.12 12.13
C ILE A 29 8.93 -22.03 13.42
N GLY A 30 8.27 -22.07 14.59
CA GLY A 30 8.91 -22.09 15.89
C GLY A 30 9.85 -23.29 16.06
N GLU A 31 9.41 -24.50 15.71
CA GLU A 31 10.25 -25.70 15.71
C GLU A 31 11.48 -25.52 14.80
N ARG A 32 11.31 -25.05 13.56
CA ARG A 32 12.42 -24.83 12.62
C ARG A 32 13.42 -23.78 13.10
N LEU A 33 12.97 -22.75 13.81
CA LEU A 33 13.85 -21.71 14.35
C LEU A 33 14.56 -22.21 15.60
N GLN A 34 13.93 -23.06 16.41
CA GLN A 34 14.56 -23.70 17.58
C GLN A 34 15.67 -24.67 17.16
N ASP A 35 15.62 -25.22 15.94
CA ASP A 35 16.67 -26.10 15.37
C ASP A 35 17.95 -25.31 14.95
N ILE A 36 17.94 -23.99 14.99
CA ILE A 36 19.13 -23.16 14.76
C ILE A 36 19.98 -23.22 16.04
N GLU A 37 21.22 -23.73 15.94
CA GLU A 37 22.11 -24.00 17.08
C GLU A 37 22.33 -22.80 18.01
N GLU A 38 22.36 -21.60 17.43
CA GLU A 38 22.61 -20.34 18.14
C GLU A 38 21.34 -19.78 18.83
N VAL A 39 20.15 -20.35 18.60
CA VAL A 39 18.88 -19.88 19.17
C VAL A 39 18.60 -20.57 20.50
N ASP A 40 18.54 -19.81 21.58
CA ASP A 40 18.28 -20.31 22.93
C ASP A 40 16.78 -20.49 23.22
N SER A 41 15.93 -19.64 22.66
CA SER A 41 14.48 -19.70 22.89
C SER A 41 13.66 -19.08 21.76
N VAL A 42 12.44 -19.56 21.58
CA VAL A 42 11.41 -18.97 20.70
C VAL A 42 10.24 -18.53 21.58
N ASN A 43 9.86 -17.26 21.44
CA ASN A 43 8.80 -16.62 22.21
C ASN A 43 7.84 -15.86 21.30
N TYR A 44 6.72 -15.41 21.84
CA TYR A 44 5.66 -14.73 21.08
C TYR A 44 5.33 -13.39 21.69
N MET A 45 5.26 -12.33 20.87
CA MET A 45 4.70 -11.05 21.26
C MET A 45 3.23 -11.01 20.85
N LEU A 46 2.33 -10.94 21.82
CA LEU A 46 0.89 -10.92 21.60
C LEU A 46 0.31 -9.52 21.89
N PRO A 47 -0.56 -8.98 21.04
CA PRO A 47 -1.30 -7.75 21.34
C PRO A 47 -2.24 -7.96 22.55
N ALA A 48 -2.53 -6.90 23.30
CA ALA A 48 -3.32 -6.95 24.54
C ALA A 48 -4.67 -7.66 24.39
N GLY A 49 -5.35 -7.49 23.25
CA GLY A 49 -6.67 -8.07 22.96
C GLY A 49 -6.66 -9.48 22.32
N TYR A 50 -5.50 -10.09 22.12
CA TYR A 50 -5.45 -11.39 21.49
C TYR A 50 -5.98 -12.50 22.42
N THR A 51 -6.83 -13.38 21.89
CA THR A 51 -7.50 -14.49 22.61
C THR A 51 -7.45 -15.79 21.82
N GLY A 52 -6.37 -16.06 21.10
CA GLY A 52 -6.22 -17.26 20.28
C GLY A 52 -5.36 -18.36 20.93
N LYS A 53 -4.92 -19.31 20.09
CA LYS A 53 -4.17 -20.49 20.51
C LYS A 53 -2.86 -20.18 21.25
N LEU A 54 -2.18 -19.08 20.88
CA LEU A 54 -0.92 -18.66 21.53
C LEU A 54 -1.12 -18.02 22.92
N ASP A 55 -2.35 -17.72 23.33
CA ASP A 55 -2.63 -17.05 24.60
C ASP A 55 -2.18 -17.86 25.83
N THR A 56 -2.19 -19.18 25.70
CA THR A 56 -1.80 -20.11 26.76
C THR A 56 -0.38 -20.64 26.62
N ASP A 57 0.38 -20.15 25.63
CA ASP A 57 1.77 -20.55 25.43
C ASP A 57 2.66 -19.98 26.54
N PRO A 58 3.54 -20.77 27.18
CA PRO A 58 4.44 -20.29 28.24
C PRO A 58 5.48 -19.27 27.72
N GLY A 59 5.75 -19.24 26.42
CA GLY A 59 6.59 -18.25 25.76
C GLY A 59 5.86 -16.97 25.32
N ALA A 60 4.58 -16.80 25.70
CA ALA A 60 3.78 -15.65 25.31
C ALA A 60 4.05 -14.43 26.20
N PHE A 61 4.44 -13.33 25.57
CA PHE A 61 4.63 -12.02 26.17
C PHE A 61 3.59 -11.04 25.62
N ARG A 62 2.79 -10.40 26.47
CA ARG A 62 1.80 -9.44 26.04
C ARG A 62 2.36 -8.02 26.00
N ILE A 63 2.15 -7.34 24.87
CA ILE A 63 2.32 -5.89 24.79
C ILE A 63 1.02 -5.24 25.26
N GLY A 64 1.11 -4.38 26.30
CA GLY A 64 -0.02 -3.61 26.83
C GLY A 64 -0.17 -2.26 26.12
N ASP A 65 -0.29 -1.20 26.93
CA ASP A 65 -0.30 0.18 26.44
C ASP A 65 1.12 0.74 26.18
N GLU A 66 2.15 -0.08 26.39
CA GLU A 66 3.54 0.26 26.12
C GLU A 66 3.82 0.26 24.61
N ASN A 67 4.79 1.04 24.17
CA ASN A 67 5.30 1.01 22.81
C ASN A 67 6.25 -0.18 22.61
N GLU A 68 6.65 -0.43 21.34
CA GLU A 68 7.53 -1.56 20.98
C GLU A 68 8.92 -1.46 21.65
N SER A 69 9.47 -0.24 21.85
CA SER A 69 10.76 -0.02 22.51
C SER A 69 10.72 -0.45 23.97
N ASP A 70 9.72 0.01 24.71
CA ASP A 70 9.58 -0.30 26.14
C ASP A 70 9.26 -1.80 26.34
N PHE A 71 8.45 -2.38 25.45
CA PHE A 71 8.21 -3.82 25.41
C PHE A 71 9.51 -4.60 25.22
N LEU A 72 10.36 -4.25 24.24
CA LEU A 72 11.62 -4.95 24.00
C LEU A 72 12.61 -4.80 25.17
N LYS A 73 12.68 -3.62 25.81
CA LYS A 73 13.49 -3.41 27.02
C LYS A 73 13.06 -4.36 28.14
N ARG A 74 11.75 -4.44 28.38
CA ARG A 74 11.19 -5.36 29.37
C ARG A 74 11.47 -6.81 29.01
N TYR A 75 11.22 -7.19 27.75
CA TYR A 75 11.47 -8.53 27.24
C TYR A 75 12.95 -8.96 27.40
N CYS A 76 13.90 -8.13 27.01
CA CYS A 76 15.33 -8.39 27.21
C CYS A 76 15.71 -8.52 28.70
N GLY A 77 15.10 -7.67 29.56
CA GLY A 77 15.31 -7.75 31.01
C GLY A 77 14.80 -9.04 31.64
N GLU A 78 13.61 -9.51 31.23
CA GLU A 78 13.00 -10.73 31.77
C GLU A 78 13.67 -12.02 31.23
N THR A 79 14.02 -12.02 29.95
CA THR A 79 14.63 -13.19 29.30
C THR A 79 16.16 -13.26 29.46
N GLY A 80 16.81 -12.13 29.66
CA GLY A 80 18.28 -12.02 29.66
C GLY A 80 18.87 -12.17 28.26
N SER A 81 18.11 -11.85 27.20
CA SER A 81 18.56 -11.97 25.81
C SER A 81 19.59 -10.87 25.47
N ASP A 82 20.70 -11.28 24.86
CA ASP A 82 21.71 -10.37 24.32
C ASP A 82 21.36 -9.93 22.90
N HIS A 83 20.68 -10.80 22.14
CA HIS A 83 20.18 -10.50 20.78
C HIS A 83 18.74 -11.01 20.64
N VAL A 84 17.91 -10.21 19.95
CA VAL A 84 16.51 -10.53 19.66
C VAL A 84 16.31 -10.63 18.15
N ILE A 85 15.91 -11.80 17.67
CA ILE A 85 15.52 -12.05 16.28
C ILE A 85 14.01 -11.83 16.18
N LYS A 86 13.60 -10.76 15.53
CA LYS A 86 12.20 -10.46 15.26
C LYS A 86 11.76 -11.13 13.95
N VAL A 87 10.71 -11.93 14.03
CA VAL A 87 9.99 -12.51 12.89
C VAL A 87 8.50 -12.28 13.07
N TYR A 88 7.72 -12.43 12.01
CA TYR A 88 6.26 -12.32 12.13
C TYR A 88 5.61 -13.69 12.19
N ALA A 89 4.66 -13.86 13.10
CA ALA A 89 3.98 -15.13 13.37
C ALA A 89 3.14 -15.64 12.17
N ASP A 90 2.78 -14.76 11.25
CA ASP A 90 2.02 -15.02 10.02
C ASP A 90 2.91 -15.20 8.77
N SER A 91 4.14 -15.69 8.94
CA SER A 91 5.16 -15.86 7.89
C SER A 91 5.38 -17.33 7.53
N PRO A 92 4.48 -17.98 6.75
CA PRO A 92 4.61 -19.40 6.44
C PRO A 92 5.81 -19.75 5.56
N PHE A 93 6.39 -18.76 4.89
CA PHE A 93 7.54 -18.91 4.00
C PHE A 93 8.87 -18.52 4.66
N LEU A 94 8.87 -18.26 5.98
CA LEU A 94 10.11 -17.92 6.68
C LEU A 94 11.16 -19.01 6.46
N ASP A 95 12.35 -18.60 6.00
CA ASP A 95 13.44 -19.54 5.66
C ASP A 95 14.48 -19.55 6.79
N PRO A 96 14.60 -20.65 7.54
CA PRO A 96 15.59 -20.75 8.62
C PRO A 96 17.05 -20.60 8.15
N VAL A 97 17.32 -20.88 6.87
CA VAL A 97 18.67 -20.69 6.30
C VAL A 97 18.98 -19.19 6.19
N ILE A 98 18.01 -18.39 5.75
CA ILE A 98 18.16 -16.92 5.71
C ILE A 98 18.33 -16.37 7.12
N VAL A 99 17.50 -16.81 8.08
CA VAL A 99 17.61 -16.36 9.48
C VAL A 99 18.99 -16.69 10.07
N ARG A 100 19.49 -17.92 9.87
CA ARG A 100 20.82 -18.32 10.33
C ARG A 100 21.92 -17.48 9.68
N ASN A 101 21.85 -17.27 8.39
CA ASN A 101 22.85 -16.46 7.67
C ASN A 101 22.88 -15.01 8.18
N MET A 102 21.71 -14.40 8.39
CA MET A 102 21.58 -13.07 8.96
C MET A 102 22.16 -13.02 10.38
N LEU A 103 21.87 -14.02 11.21
CA LEU A 103 22.40 -14.10 12.57
C LEU A 103 23.94 -14.25 12.57
N ASN A 104 24.50 -15.08 11.67
CA ASN A 104 25.94 -15.21 11.53
C ASN A 104 26.64 -13.91 11.16
N VAL A 105 26.04 -13.14 10.24
CA VAL A 105 26.54 -11.81 9.88
C VAL A 105 26.43 -10.86 11.08
N HIS A 106 25.29 -10.84 11.75
CA HIS A 106 25.07 -10.02 12.95
C HIS A 106 26.09 -10.31 14.06
N ILE A 107 26.35 -11.58 14.35
CA ILE A 107 27.35 -11.99 15.38
C ILE A 107 28.78 -11.64 14.95
N SER A 108 29.12 -11.79 13.67
CA SER A 108 30.48 -11.53 13.19
C SER A 108 30.85 -10.06 13.03
N CYS A 109 29.86 -9.23 12.64
CA CYS A 109 30.06 -7.79 12.43
C CYS A 109 29.75 -6.95 13.68
N HIS A 110 29.03 -7.51 14.65
CA HIS A 110 28.61 -6.83 15.90
C HIS A 110 27.82 -5.53 15.71
N PRO A 111 26.91 -5.41 14.70
CA PRO A 111 26.09 -4.23 14.55
C PRO A 111 25.03 -4.14 15.65
N GLU A 112 24.44 -2.97 15.80
CA GLU A 112 23.28 -2.74 16.67
C GLU A 112 21.99 -3.33 16.06
N PHE A 113 21.85 -3.23 14.72
CA PHE A 113 20.68 -3.68 13.97
C PHE A 113 21.08 -4.37 12.67
N THR A 114 20.45 -5.51 12.38
CA THR A 114 20.59 -6.21 11.08
C THR A 114 19.23 -6.44 10.47
N TYR A 115 19.09 -6.11 9.19
CA TYR A 115 17.90 -6.39 8.39
C TYR A 115 18.27 -6.75 6.95
N SER A 116 17.30 -7.21 6.18
CA SER A 116 17.50 -7.42 4.73
C SER A 116 16.77 -6.38 3.90
N GLU A 117 17.46 -5.84 2.89
CA GLU A 117 16.90 -4.87 1.95
C GLU A 117 16.21 -5.56 0.77
N ASN A 118 16.67 -6.75 0.35
CA ASN A 118 16.16 -7.41 -0.84
C ASN A 118 15.43 -8.75 -0.59
N VAL A 119 15.51 -9.31 0.60
CA VAL A 119 14.69 -10.47 0.98
C VAL A 119 13.34 -9.96 1.50
N PRO A 120 12.21 -10.39 0.88
CA PRO A 120 10.90 -9.89 1.27
C PRO A 120 10.53 -10.24 2.72
N SER A 121 9.69 -9.39 3.32
CA SER A 121 9.03 -9.72 4.58
C SER A 121 8.32 -11.09 4.47
N GLY A 122 8.42 -11.90 5.53
CA GLY A 122 7.90 -13.25 5.55
C GLY A 122 8.90 -14.34 5.13
N TYR A 123 10.04 -13.99 4.52
CA TYR A 123 11.19 -14.87 4.34
C TYR A 123 12.37 -14.53 5.26
N SER A 124 12.47 -13.27 5.68
CA SER A 124 13.57 -12.73 6.47
C SER A 124 13.16 -12.35 7.89
N CYS A 125 14.14 -11.93 8.67
CA CYS A 125 13.99 -11.42 10.03
C CYS A 125 14.62 -10.03 10.18
N GLU A 126 14.46 -9.43 11.35
CA GLU A 126 15.21 -8.28 11.84
C GLU A 126 15.93 -8.72 13.14
N ILE A 127 17.17 -8.26 13.37
CA ILE A 127 17.94 -8.65 14.54
C ILE A 127 18.38 -7.39 15.28
N PHE A 128 18.09 -7.33 16.57
CA PHE A 128 18.42 -6.23 17.46
C PHE A 128 19.42 -6.70 18.51
N SER A 129 20.48 -5.91 18.75
CA SER A 129 21.32 -6.10 19.91
C SER A 129 20.65 -5.54 21.16
N LYS A 130 21.02 -6.05 22.33
CA LYS A 130 20.54 -5.54 23.62
C LYS A 130 20.95 -4.09 23.82
N GLU A 131 22.18 -3.74 23.45
CA GLU A 131 22.72 -2.39 23.53
C GLU A 131 21.87 -1.39 22.78
N LEU A 132 21.43 -1.73 21.57
CA LEU A 132 20.48 -0.90 20.82
C LEU A 132 19.15 -0.74 21.57
N VAL A 133 18.56 -1.87 22.01
CA VAL A 133 17.26 -1.84 22.69
C VAL A 133 17.31 -0.96 23.94
N GLU A 134 18.42 -1.01 24.72
CA GLU A 134 18.61 -0.19 25.91
C GLU A 134 18.83 1.30 25.57
N SER A 135 19.44 1.61 24.43
CA SER A 135 19.75 2.98 23.97
C SER A 135 18.55 3.70 23.33
N LEU A 136 17.51 2.97 22.92
CA LEU A 136 16.34 3.58 22.28
C LEU A 136 15.66 4.59 23.21
N PRO A 137 15.26 5.77 22.69
CA PRO A 137 14.59 6.76 23.50
C PRO A 137 13.24 6.24 24.00
N GLU A 138 12.82 6.72 25.17
CA GLU A 138 11.44 6.57 25.64
C GLU A 138 10.52 7.26 24.62
N SER A 139 9.46 6.59 24.20
CA SER A 139 8.62 7.06 23.10
C SER A 139 7.91 8.38 23.44
N THR A 140 7.93 9.30 22.49
CA THR A 140 7.19 10.57 22.52
C THR A 140 5.77 10.47 21.94
N GLY A 141 5.16 9.28 21.92
CA GLY A 141 3.73 9.09 21.61
C GLY A 141 3.38 8.65 20.17
N GLU A 142 4.35 8.48 19.27
CA GLU A 142 4.10 7.86 17.96
C GLU A 142 4.40 6.36 18.03
N HIS A 143 3.39 5.52 17.74
CA HIS A 143 3.53 4.06 17.72
C HIS A 143 4.12 3.55 16.39
N LEU A 144 5.29 4.08 15.99
CA LEU A 144 6.00 3.59 14.82
C LEU A 144 6.81 2.33 15.18
N PRO A 145 6.88 1.33 14.28
CA PRO A 145 7.78 0.20 14.45
C PRO A 145 9.23 0.67 14.63
N ILE A 146 9.96 0.06 15.56
CA ILE A 146 11.36 0.43 15.86
C ILE A 146 12.22 0.38 14.61
N SER A 147 12.06 -0.64 13.78
CA SER A 147 12.78 -0.76 12.51
C SER A 147 12.55 0.44 11.58
N SER A 148 11.36 1.02 11.57
CA SER A 148 11.06 2.24 10.81
C SER A 148 11.77 3.46 11.39
N VAL A 149 11.81 3.58 12.71
CA VAL A 149 12.53 4.67 13.40
C VAL A 149 14.04 4.59 13.11
N ILE A 150 14.62 3.39 13.21
CA ILE A 150 16.06 3.17 12.92
C ILE A 150 16.37 3.50 11.46
N ARG A 151 15.59 3.00 10.51
CA ARG A 151 15.82 3.26 9.07
C ARG A 151 15.68 4.72 8.69
N SER A 152 14.76 5.45 9.32
CA SER A 152 14.60 6.89 9.10
C SER A 152 15.76 7.71 9.69
N ASN A 153 16.48 7.16 10.65
CA ASN A 153 17.59 7.79 11.35
C ASN A 153 18.87 6.95 11.28
N ILE A 154 19.10 6.26 10.18
CA ILE A 154 20.15 5.24 10.02
C ILE A 154 21.55 5.73 10.37
N HIS A 155 21.83 7.04 10.26
CA HIS A 155 23.13 7.64 10.60
C HIS A 155 23.46 7.64 12.10
N HIS A 156 22.49 7.35 12.97
CA HIS A 156 22.69 7.33 14.42
C HIS A 156 22.93 5.92 14.97
N PHE A 157 22.87 4.90 14.11
CA PHE A 157 22.92 3.50 14.51
C PHE A 157 23.97 2.75 13.69
N ASP A 158 24.57 1.72 14.31
CA ASP A 158 25.42 0.76 13.59
C ASP A 158 24.52 -0.32 12.96
N VAL A 159 24.36 -0.25 11.62
CA VAL A 159 23.40 -1.04 10.87
C VAL A 159 24.08 -1.91 9.83
N GLU A 160 23.84 -3.20 9.90
CA GLU A 160 24.28 -4.15 8.87
C GLU A 160 23.11 -4.53 7.96
N ILE A 161 23.31 -4.44 6.65
CA ILE A 161 22.31 -4.75 5.64
C ILE A 161 22.65 -6.08 4.97
N TYR A 162 21.82 -7.09 5.21
CA TYR A 162 22.00 -8.39 4.59
C TYR A 162 21.34 -8.46 3.21
N TYR A 163 22.07 -9.00 2.23
CA TYR A 163 21.59 -9.27 0.89
C TYR A 163 21.68 -10.76 0.57
N SER A 164 20.67 -11.28 -0.11
CA SER A 164 20.63 -12.67 -0.59
C SER A 164 20.07 -12.74 -2.01
N ASP A 165 20.60 -13.69 -2.79
CA ASP A 165 20.01 -14.04 -4.09
C ASP A 165 18.91 -15.10 -3.91
N PRO A 166 17.87 -15.04 -4.78
CA PRO A 166 17.62 -14.08 -5.85
C PRO A 166 16.96 -12.79 -5.35
N ASP A 167 17.19 -11.66 -6.02
CA ASP A 167 16.39 -10.45 -5.78
C ASP A 167 15.01 -10.58 -6.42
N VAL A 168 13.95 -10.51 -5.62
CA VAL A 168 12.56 -10.64 -6.06
C VAL A 168 11.71 -9.38 -5.80
N ARG A 169 12.35 -8.24 -5.51
CA ARG A 169 11.66 -6.96 -5.23
C ARG A 169 10.80 -6.47 -6.40
N ASP A 170 11.12 -6.87 -7.63
CA ASP A 170 10.32 -6.59 -8.82
C ASP A 170 8.92 -7.21 -8.77
N THR A 171 8.72 -8.30 -8.00
CA THR A 171 7.40 -8.92 -7.79
C THR A 171 6.54 -8.16 -6.79
N ARG A 172 7.13 -7.31 -5.93
CA ARG A 172 6.46 -6.53 -4.87
C ARG A 172 5.65 -7.38 -3.89
N LEU A 173 6.05 -8.61 -3.69
CA LEU A 173 5.40 -9.52 -2.75
C LEU A 173 5.97 -9.33 -1.34
N SER A 174 5.10 -9.50 -0.35
CA SER A 174 5.46 -9.95 0.98
C SER A 174 4.85 -11.34 1.19
N PHE A 175 5.46 -12.15 2.05
CA PHE A 175 5.05 -13.54 2.26
C PHE A 175 4.41 -13.68 3.64
N ARG A 176 3.37 -12.85 3.88
CA ARG A 176 2.63 -12.80 5.14
C ARG A 176 1.17 -13.16 4.92
N SER A 177 0.67 -14.16 5.67
CA SER A 177 -0.69 -14.69 5.52
C SER A 177 -1.78 -13.77 6.08
N GLY A 178 -1.42 -12.75 6.85
CA GLY A 178 -2.33 -11.69 7.30
C GLY A 178 -2.89 -10.83 6.16
N ASN A 179 -2.22 -10.81 5.01
CA ASN A 179 -2.77 -10.20 3.80
C ASN A 179 -3.47 -11.28 2.95
N PRO A 180 -4.80 -11.22 2.76
CA PRO A 180 -5.55 -12.28 2.06
C PRO A 180 -5.08 -12.52 0.62
N ARG A 181 -4.62 -11.47 -0.08
CA ARG A 181 -4.13 -11.57 -1.45
C ARG A 181 -2.77 -12.28 -1.51
N GLU A 182 -1.88 -11.96 -0.62
CA GLU A 182 -0.58 -12.61 -0.51
C GLU A 182 -0.71 -14.04 -0.03
N LYS A 183 -1.62 -14.31 0.91
CA LYS A 183 -1.98 -15.67 1.32
C LYS A 183 -2.41 -16.51 0.11
N LYS A 184 -3.30 -15.97 -0.75
CA LYS A 184 -3.72 -16.66 -1.98
C LYS A 184 -2.55 -16.93 -2.93
N ILE A 185 -1.63 -15.98 -3.11
CA ILE A 185 -0.42 -16.18 -3.94
C ILE A 185 0.45 -17.29 -3.35
N MET A 186 0.69 -17.27 -2.05
CA MET A 186 1.47 -18.31 -1.37
C MET A 186 0.81 -19.69 -1.47
N GLU A 187 -0.52 -19.77 -1.35
CA GLU A 187 -1.27 -21.03 -1.54
C GLU A 187 -1.11 -21.54 -2.97
N GLN A 188 -1.17 -20.68 -3.98
CA GLN A 188 -0.93 -21.03 -5.38
C GLN A 188 0.52 -21.51 -5.62
N ILE A 189 1.50 -20.84 -4.98
CA ILE A 189 2.90 -21.29 -5.03
C ILE A 189 3.05 -22.67 -4.37
N LEU A 190 2.47 -22.89 -3.20
CA LEU A 190 2.50 -24.17 -2.49
C LEU A 190 1.87 -25.28 -3.34
N GLU A 191 0.72 -25.03 -3.94
CA GLU A 191 0.02 -25.99 -4.80
C GLU A 191 0.87 -26.40 -6.02
N LYS A 192 1.49 -25.41 -6.70
CA LYS A 192 2.33 -25.67 -7.89
C LYS A 192 3.64 -26.42 -7.57
N ASN A 193 4.23 -26.17 -6.40
CA ASN A 193 5.51 -26.78 -6.03
C ASN A 193 5.37 -28.03 -5.15
N GLY A 194 4.21 -28.26 -4.53
CA GLY A 194 3.99 -29.34 -3.56
C GLY A 194 4.60 -29.10 -2.18
N SER A 195 5.43 -28.05 -2.03
CA SER A 195 6.05 -27.63 -0.77
C SER A 195 6.36 -26.14 -0.80
N VAL A 196 6.61 -25.54 0.37
CA VAL A 196 7.14 -24.17 0.43
C VAL A 196 8.56 -24.17 -0.16
N PRO A 197 8.83 -23.42 -1.23
CA PRO A 197 10.17 -23.36 -1.80
C PRO A 197 11.13 -22.60 -0.86
N PRO A 198 12.41 -23.02 -0.76
CA PRO A 198 13.42 -22.21 -0.09
C PRO A 198 13.60 -20.87 -0.84
N TYR A 199 14.11 -19.87 -0.14
CA TYR A 199 14.27 -18.54 -0.74
C TYR A 199 15.08 -18.55 -2.04
N SER A 200 16.14 -19.36 -2.08
CA SER A 200 16.99 -19.51 -3.29
C SER A 200 16.25 -19.97 -4.54
N GLU A 201 15.09 -20.60 -4.41
CA GLU A 201 14.30 -21.14 -5.52
C GLU A 201 13.04 -20.33 -5.85
N ILE A 202 12.67 -19.34 -5.01
CA ILE A 202 11.39 -18.62 -5.13
C ILE A 202 11.24 -17.91 -6.48
N ARG A 203 12.31 -17.27 -6.99
CA ARG A 203 12.28 -16.61 -8.30
C ARG A 203 12.01 -17.58 -9.42
N THR A 204 12.71 -18.71 -9.42
CA THR A 204 12.53 -19.78 -10.42
C THR A 204 11.12 -20.36 -10.35
N SER A 205 10.59 -20.58 -9.16
CA SER A 205 9.22 -21.06 -8.94
C SER A 205 8.19 -20.10 -9.56
N ILE A 206 8.31 -18.80 -9.29
CA ILE A 206 7.41 -17.78 -9.85
C ILE A 206 7.58 -17.66 -11.37
N MET A 207 8.80 -17.64 -11.88
CA MET A 207 9.05 -17.50 -13.33
C MET A 207 8.53 -18.69 -14.14
N ASN A 208 8.59 -19.90 -13.58
CA ASN A 208 8.05 -21.09 -14.21
C ASN A 208 6.51 -21.14 -14.19
N ASN A 209 5.89 -20.46 -13.22
CA ASN A 209 4.44 -20.45 -13.03
C ASN A 209 3.95 -19.01 -12.75
N PRO A 210 4.06 -18.07 -13.71
CA PRO A 210 3.73 -16.66 -13.46
C PRO A 210 2.24 -16.43 -13.15
N ASP A 211 1.38 -17.38 -13.46
CA ASP A 211 -0.04 -17.38 -13.10
C ASP A 211 -0.30 -17.37 -11.59
N VAL A 212 0.66 -17.83 -10.78
CA VAL A 212 0.55 -17.75 -9.31
C VAL A 212 0.42 -16.32 -8.78
N LEU A 213 0.83 -15.33 -9.55
CA LEU A 213 0.68 -13.92 -9.20
C LEU A 213 -0.71 -13.34 -9.54
N VAL A 214 -1.54 -14.09 -10.26
CA VAL A 214 -2.86 -13.62 -10.70
C VAL A 214 -3.91 -13.96 -9.65
N THR A 215 -4.37 -12.96 -8.93
CA THR A 215 -5.38 -13.11 -7.85
C THR A 215 -6.68 -12.39 -8.14
N GLY A 216 -6.73 -11.65 -9.24
CA GLY A 216 -7.81 -10.73 -9.57
C GLY A 216 -7.46 -9.28 -9.21
N PRO A 217 -8.33 -8.32 -9.57
CA PRO A 217 -8.05 -6.90 -9.38
C PRO A 217 -7.95 -6.51 -7.90
N SER A 218 -7.00 -5.62 -7.59
CA SER A 218 -6.88 -5.01 -6.26
C SER A 218 -7.17 -3.51 -6.28
N PHE A 219 -7.14 -2.91 -7.47
CA PHE A 219 -7.45 -1.50 -7.68
C PHE A 219 -8.29 -1.35 -8.94
N VAL A 220 -9.42 -0.66 -8.83
CA VAL A 220 -10.33 -0.42 -9.95
C VAL A 220 -10.55 1.08 -10.09
N GLU A 221 -10.08 1.65 -11.19
CA GLU A 221 -10.37 3.04 -11.52
C GLU A 221 -11.63 3.08 -12.39
N VAL A 222 -12.60 3.85 -11.95
CA VAL A 222 -13.92 3.97 -12.58
C VAL A 222 -14.14 5.42 -12.99
N GLU A 223 -14.34 5.63 -14.27
CA GLU A 223 -14.75 6.91 -14.81
C GLU A 223 -16.26 7.08 -14.65
N LEU A 224 -16.70 7.89 -13.68
CA LEU A 224 -18.12 8.14 -13.46
C LEU A 224 -18.70 9.08 -14.51
N SER A 225 -17.94 10.09 -14.92
CA SER A 225 -18.34 11.10 -15.90
C SER A 225 -17.19 11.44 -16.83
N GLY A 226 -17.43 11.57 -18.12
CA GLY A 226 -16.48 12.11 -19.08
C GLY A 226 -16.54 13.65 -19.16
N ARG A 227 -17.42 14.33 -18.43
CA ARG A 227 -17.59 15.78 -18.41
C ARG A 227 -16.57 16.45 -17.50
N CYS A 228 -16.00 17.55 -17.91
CA CYS A 228 -15.16 18.41 -17.09
C CYS A 228 -15.12 19.81 -17.72
N GLU A 229 -15.29 20.86 -16.92
CA GLU A 229 -15.31 22.26 -17.40
C GLU A 229 -13.93 22.91 -17.42
N LEU A 230 -12.89 22.22 -16.93
CA LEU A 230 -11.51 22.71 -17.00
C LEU A 230 -10.85 22.38 -18.35
N ASP A 231 -9.86 23.16 -18.71
CA ASP A 231 -9.08 23.03 -19.94
C ASP A 231 -7.58 22.85 -19.63
N CYS A 232 -7.26 21.89 -18.74
CA CYS A 232 -5.90 21.71 -18.24
C CYS A 232 -4.89 21.45 -19.36
N LEU A 233 -3.71 22.06 -19.23
CA LEU A 233 -2.61 22.00 -20.20
C LEU A 233 -2.17 20.57 -20.51
N PHE A 234 -2.20 19.70 -19.50
CA PHE A 234 -1.73 18.31 -19.53
C PHE A 234 -2.86 17.27 -19.64
N CYS A 235 -4.10 17.71 -19.90
CA CYS A 235 -5.24 16.79 -19.93
C CYS A 235 -5.36 16.07 -21.27
N TYR A 236 -5.45 14.75 -21.23
CA TYR A 236 -5.63 13.92 -22.42
C TYR A 236 -7.05 13.99 -23.02
N ARG A 237 -8.05 14.48 -22.26
CA ARG A 237 -9.45 14.58 -22.71
C ARG A 237 -9.59 15.29 -24.05
N LYS A 238 -8.71 16.31 -24.30
CA LYS A 238 -8.66 17.04 -25.59
C LYS A 238 -8.33 16.17 -26.79
N THR A 239 -7.78 14.97 -26.58
CA THR A 239 -7.38 14.04 -27.64
C THR A 239 -8.41 12.95 -27.89
N LEU A 240 -9.47 12.89 -27.08
CA LEU A 240 -10.56 11.95 -27.28
C LEU A 240 -11.43 12.40 -28.44
N ALA A 241 -11.82 11.42 -29.30
CA ALA A 241 -12.73 11.68 -30.41
C ALA A 241 -14.15 12.05 -29.95
N HIS A 242 -14.56 11.48 -28.81
CA HIS A 242 -15.86 11.71 -28.17
C HIS A 242 -15.72 11.68 -26.66
N GLU A 243 -16.56 12.42 -25.96
CA GLU A 243 -16.71 12.28 -24.51
C GLU A 243 -17.37 10.93 -24.22
N HIS A 244 -16.93 10.28 -23.12
CA HIS A 244 -17.43 8.94 -22.74
C HIS A 244 -18.83 8.98 -22.13
N GLY A 245 -19.38 10.18 -21.86
CA GLY A 245 -20.67 10.36 -21.20
C GLY A 245 -20.61 10.13 -19.70
N ASP A 246 -21.77 9.76 -19.14
CA ASP A 246 -21.91 9.47 -17.71
C ASP A 246 -22.21 7.98 -17.51
N MET A 247 -21.65 7.36 -16.49
CA MET A 247 -21.85 5.96 -16.17
C MET A 247 -23.27 5.69 -15.65
N GLU A 248 -23.90 4.65 -16.14
CA GLU A 248 -25.16 4.18 -15.60
C GLU A 248 -24.96 3.42 -14.27
N LEU A 249 -25.84 3.63 -13.28
CA LEU A 249 -25.73 2.95 -11.99
C LEU A 249 -25.79 1.42 -12.12
N ALA A 250 -26.56 0.90 -13.08
CA ALA A 250 -26.63 -0.53 -13.36
C ALA A 250 -25.28 -1.13 -13.82
N VAL A 251 -24.48 -0.36 -14.58
CA VAL A 251 -23.12 -0.75 -14.96
C VAL A 251 -22.21 -0.78 -13.74
N PHE A 252 -22.31 0.23 -12.90
CA PHE A 252 -21.51 0.30 -11.65
C PHE A 252 -21.86 -0.85 -10.70
N GLN A 253 -23.12 -1.22 -10.58
CA GLN A 253 -23.53 -2.38 -9.78
C GLN A 253 -22.87 -3.68 -10.25
N LYS A 254 -22.76 -3.90 -11.57
CA LYS A 254 -22.02 -5.05 -12.12
C LYS A 254 -20.53 -5.03 -11.77
N ILE A 255 -19.92 -3.83 -11.63
CA ILE A 255 -18.53 -3.72 -11.16
C ILE A 255 -18.44 -4.24 -9.73
N LEU A 256 -19.31 -3.78 -8.83
CA LEU A 256 -19.32 -4.18 -7.44
C LEU A 256 -19.55 -5.70 -7.28
N GLU A 257 -20.58 -6.22 -7.98
CA GLU A 257 -20.88 -7.65 -8.01
C GLU A 257 -19.70 -8.49 -8.49
N GLY A 258 -19.08 -8.11 -9.62
CA GLY A 258 -17.91 -8.82 -10.15
C GLY A 258 -16.68 -8.75 -9.22
N MET A 259 -16.44 -7.61 -8.55
CA MET A 259 -15.37 -7.50 -7.58
C MET A 259 -15.58 -8.41 -6.37
N ASN A 260 -16.83 -8.60 -5.93
CA ASN A 260 -17.15 -9.49 -4.82
C ASN A 260 -16.94 -10.98 -5.16
N GLU A 261 -17.02 -11.38 -6.43
CA GLU A 261 -16.74 -12.76 -6.85
C GLU A 261 -15.29 -13.19 -6.57
N PHE A 262 -14.33 -12.24 -6.59
CA PHE A 262 -12.94 -12.53 -6.25
C PHE A 262 -12.71 -12.84 -4.77
N ARG A 263 -13.64 -12.42 -3.89
CA ARG A 263 -13.57 -12.61 -2.42
C ARG A 263 -12.29 -12.06 -1.79
N LEU A 264 -11.72 -11.02 -2.38
CA LEU A 264 -10.49 -10.38 -1.93
C LEU A 264 -10.71 -8.89 -1.75
N PRO A 265 -10.06 -8.27 -0.75
CA PRO A 265 -10.12 -6.82 -0.57
C PRO A 265 -9.64 -6.05 -1.80
N TYR A 266 -10.30 -4.93 -2.09
CA TYR A 266 -9.97 -4.06 -3.22
C TYR A 266 -10.15 -2.58 -2.88
N SER A 267 -9.60 -1.72 -3.73
CA SER A 267 -9.82 -0.28 -3.68
C SER A 267 -10.49 0.19 -4.97
N LEU A 268 -11.40 1.15 -4.84
CA LEU A 268 -11.99 1.88 -5.96
C LEU A 268 -11.38 3.28 -6.07
N CYS A 269 -11.28 3.79 -7.29
CA CYS A 269 -10.95 5.18 -7.55
C CYS A 269 -12.00 5.78 -8.49
N PHE A 270 -12.68 6.83 -8.08
CA PHE A 270 -13.47 7.67 -8.96
C PHE A 270 -12.56 8.72 -9.57
N GLY A 271 -12.22 8.54 -10.85
CA GLY A 271 -11.27 9.35 -11.60
C GLY A 271 -11.58 9.31 -13.09
N GLY A 272 -10.54 9.32 -13.92
CA GLY A 272 -10.67 9.20 -15.38
C GLY A 272 -10.60 10.52 -16.13
N SER A 273 -11.29 10.63 -17.27
CA SER A 273 -11.22 11.78 -18.16
C SER A 273 -11.99 13.00 -17.66
N GLY A 274 -13.05 12.79 -16.89
CA GLY A 274 -13.92 13.85 -16.41
C GLY A 274 -13.80 14.11 -14.91
N GLU A 275 -14.71 14.93 -14.43
CA GLU A 275 -14.83 15.28 -13.01
C GLU A 275 -15.92 14.41 -12.36
N PRO A 276 -15.59 13.54 -11.42
CA PRO A 276 -16.59 12.64 -10.83
C PRO A 276 -17.71 13.39 -10.10
N LEU A 277 -17.41 14.54 -9.47
CA LEU A 277 -18.43 15.35 -8.78
C LEU A 277 -19.42 16.06 -9.73
N MET A 278 -19.18 16.03 -11.04
CA MET A 278 -20.16 16.50 -12.03
C MET A 278 -21.22 15.45 -12.38
N HIS A 279 -21.07 14.20 -11.90
CA HIS A 279 -22.08 13.18 -12.13
C HIS A 279 -23.32 13.43 -11.26
N ASP A 280 -24.50 13.54 -11.85
CA ASP A 280 -25.74 13.91 -11.14
C ASP A 280 -26.12 12.96 -10.02
N ARG A 281 -25.64 11.71 -10.08
CA ARG A 281 -25.89 10.66 -9.09
C ARG A 281 -24.64 10.27 -8.29
N PHE A 282 -23.64 11.15 -8.21
CA PHE A 282 -22.35 10.89 -7.54
C PHE A 282 -22.53 10.27 -6.15
N TYR A 283 -23.39 10.84 -5.32
CA TYR A 283 -23.64 10.33 -3.96
C TYR A 283 -24.21 8.90 -3.95
N SER A 284 -25.10 8.57 -4.90
CA SER A 284 -25.64 7.21 -5.01
C SER A 284 -24.56 6.17 -5.35
N PHE A 285 -23.58 6.53 -6.19
CA PHE A 285 -22.44 5.65 -6.51
C PHE A 285 -21.53 5.49 -5.29
N THR A 286 -21.26 6.59 -4.58
CA THR A 286 -20.41 6.57 -3.38
C THR A 286 -21.07 5.73 -2.27
N GLU A 287 -22.36 5.91 -2.02
CA GLU A 287 -23.11 5.11 -1.03
C GLU A 287 -23.15 3.62 -1.39
N ALA A 288 -23.32 3.29 -2.69
CA ALA A 288 -23.28 1.90 -3.14
C ALA A 288 -21.91 1.28 -2.88
N ALA A 289 -20.82 1.97 -3.24
CA ALA A 289 -19.47 1.51 -2.99
C ALA A 289 -19.18 1.30 -1.50
N LEU A 290 -19.56 2.25 -0.64
CA LEU A 290 -19.27 2.20 0.80
C LEU A 290 -20.02 1.08 1.56
N LYS A 291 -21.04 0.47 0.95
CA LYS A 291 -21.74 -0.69 1.51
C LYS A 291 -20.98 -2.00 1.31
N GLU A 292 -19.99 -2.01 0.40
CA GLU A 292 -19.23 -3.21 0.10
C GLU A 292 -18.26 -3.55 1.23
N GLU A 293 -18.36 -4.75 1.78
CA GLU A 293 -17.51 -5.22 2.89
C GLU A 293 -16.05 -5.36 2.45
N LEU A 294 -15.83 -5.83 1.21
CA LEU A 294 -14.49 -6.04 0.65
C LEU A 294 -13.82 -4.75 0.15
N LEU A 295 -14.54 -3.61 0.15
CA LEU A 295 -13.95 -2.33 -0.19
C LEU A 295 -13.08 -1.81 0.96
N ASN A 296 -11.77 -1.75 0.72
CA ASN A 296 -10.81 -1.15 1.66
C ASN A 296 -10.81 0.37 1.60
N THR A 297 -10.78 0.91 0.39
CA THR A 297 -10.63 2.36 0.19
C THR A 297 -11.37 2.80 -1.06
N LEU A 298 -12.10 3.89 -0.94
CA LEU A 298 -12.64 4.67 -2.06
C LEU A 298 -11.81 5.94 -2.20
N VAL A 299 -11.08 6.06 -3.29
CA VAL A 299 -10.34 7.28 -3.68
C VAL A 299 -11.24 8.13 -4.56
N ILE A 300 -11.34 9.41 -4.28
CA ILE A 300 -12.04 10.41 -5.11
C ILE A 300 -11.00 11.39 -5.63
N GLU A 301 -10.64 11.28 -6.93
CA GLU A 301 -9.79 12.26 -7.60
C GLU A 301 -10.65 13.36 -8.21
N THR A 302 -10.47 14.60 -7.76
CA THR A 302 -11.28 15.75 -8.19
C THR A 302 -10.43 16.98 -8.44
N HIS A 303 -10.89 17.90 -9.27
CA HIS A 303 -10.29 19.24 -9.36
C HIS A 303 -10.80 20.20 -8.27
N GLY A 304 -11.73 19.76 -7.40
CA GLY A 304 -12.13 20.46 -6.18
C GLY A 304 -13.16 21.58 -6.34
N MET A 305 -13.58 21.95 -7.55
CA MET A 305 -14.54 23.04 -7.73
C MET A 305 -15.94 22.72 -7.20
N TYR A 306 -16.32 21.43 -7.20
CA TYR A 306 -17.60 20.92 -6.73
C TYR A 306 -17.50 20.25 -5.35
N ALA A 307 -16.34 20.31 -4.73
CA ALA A 307 -16.14 19.85 -3.35
C ALA A 307 -16.65 20.92 -2.36
N ASP A 308 -17.89 21.29 -2.50
CA ASP A 308 -18.58 22.37 -1.78
C ASP A 308 -19.16 21.92 -0.43
N ASP A 309 -20.03 22.75 0.16
CA ASP A 309 -20.64 22.49 1.46
C ASP A 309 -21.52 21.22 1.46
N ASN A 310 -22.13 20.86 0.31
CA ASN A 310 -22.91 19.63 0.19
C ASN A 310 -22.00 18.39 0.25
N PHE A 311 -20.85 18.45 -0.43
CA PHE A 311 -19.88 17.38 -0.40
C PHE A 311 -19.24 17.26 0.99
N SER A 312 -18.92 18.38 1.65
CA SER A 312 -18.42 18.40 3.03
C SER A 312 -19.43 17.79 4.01
N SER A 313 -20.72 18.15 3.88
CA SER A 313 -21.79 17.58 4.71
C SER A 313 -21.97 16.09 4.48
N PHE A 314 -21.83 15.62 3.23
CA PHE A 314 -21.87 14.20 2.90
C PHE A 314 -20.71 13.44 3.59
N LEU A 315 -19.49 13.98 3.53
CA LEU A 315 -18.32 13.35 4.15
C LEU A 315 -18.45 13.22 5.67
N ASP A 316 -19.04 14.22 6.33
CA ASP A 316 -19.25 14.20 7.79
C ASP A 316 -20.18 13.06 8.22
N THR A 317 -21.09 12.64 7.34
CA THR A 317 -22.05 11.55 7.59
C THR A 317 -21.63 10.21 6.99
N ALA A 318 -20.61 10.17 6.12
CA ALA A 318 -20.16 8.97 5.46
C ALA A 318 -19.43 8.01 6.41
N VAL A 319 -19.29 6.74 5.98
CA VAL A 319 -18.52 5.73 6.71
C VAL A 319 -17.07 6.17 6.82
N LYS A 320 -16.62 6.36 8.06
CA LYS A 320 -15.25 6.79 8.36
C LYS A 320 -14.22 5.71 8.01
N GLY A 321 -13.01 6.14 7.70
CA GLY A 321 -11.85 5.27 7.43
C GLY A 321 -11.75 4.74 6.00
N LYS A 322 -12.80 4.84 5.17
CA LYS A 322 -12.77 4.29 3.81
C LYS A 322 -12.53 5.32 2.69
N ILE A 323 -12.77 6.60 2.91
CA ILE A 323 -12.69 7.62 1.84
C ILE A 323 -11.34 8.33 1.88
N LYS A 324 -10.69 8.45 0.71
CA LYS A 324 -9.54 9.32 0.47
C LYS A 324 -9.86 10.30 -0.65
N ILE A 325 -9.53 11.57 -0.45
CA ILE A 325 -9.79 12.65 -1.41
C ILE A 325 -8.46 13.17 -1.90
N ILE A 326 -8.29 13.19 -3.22
CA ILE A 326 -7.12 13.77 -3.88
C ILE A 326 -7.60 14.95 -4.71
N VAL A 327 -7.20 16.15 -4.33
CA VAL A 327 -7.55 17.35 -5.08
C VAL A 327 -6.41 17.73 -6.01
N ASN A 328 -6.68 17.73 -7.32
CA ASN A 328 -5.75 18.14 -8.37
C ASN A 328 -5.59 19.67 -8.35
N MET A 329 -4.62 20.15 -7.58
CA MET A 329 -4.35 21.58 -7.35
C MET A 329 -2.94 21.91 -7.83
N ASN A 330 -2.76 22.10 -9.17
CA ASN A 330 -1.44 22.23 -9.79
C ASN A 330 -0.85 23.66 -9.73
N GLY A 331 -1.30 24.49 -8.81
CA GLY A 331 -0.79 25.82 -8.56
C GLY A 331 -0.88 26.22 -7.09
N TYR A 332 -0.11 27.24 -6.69
CA TYR A 332 -0.12 27.78 -5.32
C TYR A 332 -0.68 29.19 -5.25
N ASP A 333 -0.96 29.80 -6.41
CA ASP A 333 -1.61 31.10 -6.58
C ASP A 333 -2.51 31.10 -7.83
N ARG A 334 -3.23 32.21 -8.06
CA ARG A 334 -4.15 32.35 -9.20
C ARG A 334 -3.45 32.25 -10.55
N GLU A 335 -2.25 32.80 -10.66
CA GLU A 335 -1.50 32.87 -11.93
C GLU A 335 -1.05 31.45 -12.32
N THR A 336 -0.37 30.76 -11.44
CA THR A 336 0.11 29.39 -11.69
C THR A 336 -1.03 28.42 -11.88
N TYR A 337 -2.11 28.52 -11.09
CA TYR A 337 -3.29 27.68 -11.23
C TYR A 337 -3.97 27.88 -12.59
N SER A 338 -4.25 29.15 -12.96
CA SER A 338 -4.96 29.47 -14.21
C SER A 338 -4.15 29.04 -15.44
N ALA A 339 -2.84 29.21 -15.41
CA ALA A 339 -1.95 28.80 -16.50
C ALA A 339 -2.00 27.29 -16.76
N LEU A 340 -2.17 26.49 -15.71
CA LEU A 340 -2.17 25.03 -15.79
C LEU A 340 -3.56 24.44 -16.00
N HIS A 341 -4.59 25.03 -15.39
CA HIS A 341 -5.96 24.53 -15.46
C HIS A 341 -6.83 25.19 -16.54
N GLY A 342 -6.32 26.24 -17.21
CA GLY A 342 -7.03 26.96 -18.27
C GLY A 342 -8.19 27.84 -17.79
N LYS A 343 -8.39 27.96 -16.46
CA LYS A 343 -9.49 28.70 -15.85
C LYS A 343 -9.10 29.22 -14.47
N ASP A 344 -9.44 30.45 -14.13
CA ASP A 344 -9.21 31.02 -12.80
C ASP A 344 -10.30 30.56 -11.81
N CYS A 345 -9.98 29.51 -11.07
CA CYS A 345 -10.83 28.96 -10.02
C CYS A 345 -10.06 28.76 -8.71
N PHE A 346 -8.84 29.30 -8.61
CA PHE A 346 -7.93 29.09 -7.47
C PHE A 346 -8.62 29.33 -6.14
N ASP A 347 -9.19 30.50 -5.91
CA ASP A 347 -9.77 30.84 -4.61
C ASP A 347 -10.91 29.90 -4.22
N LYS A 348 -11.78 29.55 -5.17
CA LYS A 348 -12.90 28.64 -4.91
C LYS A 348 -12.39 27.27 -4.49
N VAL A 349 -11.43 26.72 -5.24
CA VAL A 349 -10.85 25.40 -4.95
C VAL A 349 -10.09 25.43 -3.63
N TYR A 350 -9.30 26.47 -3.38
CA TYR A 350 -8.58 26.63 -2.10
C TYR A 350 -9.54 26.67 -0.92
N GLN A 351 -10.62 27.48 -0.99
CA GLN A 351 -11.63 27.54 0.08
C GLN A 351 -12.30 26.17 0.31
N ASN A 352 -12.63 25.44 -0.76
CA ASN A 352 -13.19 24.12 -0.65
C ASN A 352 -12.21 23.15 0.05
N ILE A 353 -10.93 23.16 -0.32
CA ILE A 353 -9.90 22.32 0.33
C ILE A 353 -9.79 22.61 1.82
N ILE A 354 -9.79 23.90 2.21
CA ILE A 354 -9.70 24.26 3.63
C ILE A 354 -10.94 23.79 4.41
N LYS A 355 -12.14 23.89 3.83
CA LYS A 355 -13.36 23.34 4.44
C LYS A 355 -13.31 21.81 4.53
N LEU A 356 -12.86 21.13 3.48
CA LEU A 356 -12.68 19.68 3.51
C LEU A 356 -11.74 19.23 4.61
N LYS A 357 -10.68 19.99 4.89
CA LYS A 357 -9.75 19.68 5.97
C LYS A 357 -10.43 19.63 7.34
N GLU A 358 -11.48 20.43 7.56
CA GLU A 358 -12.19 20.48 8.85
C GLU A 358 -13.04 19.22 9.12
N VAL A 359 -13.51 18.55 8.04
CA VAL A 359 -14.39 17.37 8.13
C VAL A 359 -13.71 16.07 7.73
N ALA A 360 -12.62 16.13 6.97
CA ALA A 360 -11.87 14.97 6.52
C ALA A 360 -11.09 14.35 7.68
N GLU A 361 -11.02 13.03 7.70
CA GLU A 361 -10.20 12.31 8.68
C GLU A 361 -8.70 12.61 8.47
N PRO A 362 -7.89 12.59 9.52
CA PRO A 362 -6.44 12.74 9.41
C PRO A 362 -5.86 11.74 8.38
N GLY A 363 -5.08 12.23 7.41
CA GLY A 363 -4.49 11.39 6.38
C GLY A 363 -5.44 10.92 5.27
N SER A 364 -6.64 11.51 5.15
CA SER A 364 -7.60 11.18 4.09
C SER A 364 -7.74 12.25 3.01
N LEU A 365 -7.22 13.46 3.22
CA LEU A 365 -7.23 14.57 2.24
C LEU A 365 -5.82 14.86 1.77
N TYR A 366 -5.65 14.97 0.44
CA TYR A 366 -4.37 15.25 -0.24
C TYR A 366 -4.55 16.33 -1.28
N VAL A 367 -3.51 17.14 -1.49
CA VAL A 367 -3.37 17.97 -2.69
C VAL A 367 -2.36 17.35 -3.63
N GLN A 368 -2.63 17.39 -4.92
CA GLN A 368 -1.79 16.76 -5.92
C GLN A 368 -1.28 17.78 -6.93
N ILE A 369 0.02 17.73 -7.22
CA ILE A 369 0.67 18.49 -8.29
C ILE A 369 1.37 17.55 -9.26
N MET A 370 1.24 17.80 -10.55
CA MET A 370 1.93 17.07 -11.60
C MET A 370 3.33 17.66 -11.81
N LYS A 371 4.38 16.82 -11.75
CA LYS A 371 5.75 17.23 -12.02
C LYS A 371 5.99 17.28 -13.53
N ILE A 372 5.96 18.47 -14.07
CA ILE A 372 6.19 18.80 -15.49
C ILE A 372 7.12 20.02 -15.60
N ASN A 373 7.60 20.32 -16.81
CA ASN A 373 8.50 21.45 -17.03
C ASN A 373 7.91 22.79 -16.54
N GLU A 374 6.59 22.94 -16.62
CA GLU A 374 5.88 24.16 -16.23
C GLU A 374 5.72 24.30 -14.71
N THR A 375 5.70 23.21 -13.95
CA THR A 375 5.56 23.24 -12.48
C THR A 375 6.90 23.23 -11.75
N ASP A 376 7.96 22.68 -12.36
CA ASP A 376 9.27 22.57 -11.74
C ASP A 376 9.84 23.90 -11.22
N PRO A 377 9.73 25.05 -11.94
CA PRO A 377 10.30 26.31 -11.49
C PRO A 377 9.71 26.89 -10.20
N PHE A 378 8.52 26.42 -9.79
CA PHE A 378 7.87 26.92 -8.58
C PHE A 378 7.54 25.81 -7.56
N LEU A 379 8.07 24.62 -7.76
CA LEU A 379 7.74 23.45 -6.93
C LEU A 379 8.05 23.69 -5.45
N ASP A 380 9.19 24.30 -5.11
CA ASP A 380 9.54 24.65 -3.72
C ASP A 380 8.51 25.60 -3.09
N ARG A 381 8.07 26.61 -3.84
CA ARG A 381 7.01 27.55 -3.36
C ARG A 381 5.67 26.86 -3.18
N TYR A 382 5.37 25.85 -4.01
CA TYR A 382 4.18 25.02 -3.84
C TYR A 382 4.24 24.22 -2.54
N TYR A 383 5.38 23.60 -2.23
CA TYR A 383 5.60 22.90 -0.97
C TYR A 383 5.47 23.86 0.22
N ASP A 384 6.19 24.98 0.22
CA ASP A 384 6.14 26.01 1.27
C ASP A 384 4.70 26.52 1.54
N PHE A 385 3.87 26.57 0.49
CA PHE A 385 2.49 27.02 0.60
C PHE A 385 1.59 25.96 1.27
N TRP A 386 1.68 24.69 0.82
CA TRP A 386 0.78 23.65 1.29
C TRP A 386 1.22 23.03 2.61
N GLU A 387 2.50 22.92 2.91
CA GLU A 387 3.01 22.43 4.21
C GLU A 387 2.44 23.20 5.40
N LYS A 388 2.27 24.52 5.25
CA LYS A 388 1.63 25.39 6.27
C LYS A 388 0.20 24.99 6.58
N THR A 389 -0.46 24.33 5.67
CA THR A 389 -1.83 23.82 5.88
C THR A 389 -1.85 22.49 6.60
N GLY A 390 -0.75 21.76 6.65
CA GLY A 390 -0.67 20.39 7.19
C GLY A 390 -1.39 19.35 6.30
N ILE A 391 -1.75 19.69 5.06
CA ILE A 391 -2.33 18.76 4.09
C ILE A 391 -1.19 18.09 3.31
N PRO A 392 -1.11 16.75 3.30
CA PRO A 392 -0.08 16.03 2.56
C PRO A 392 -0.14 16.31 1.05
N ILE A 393 1.06 16.36 0.44
CA ILE A 393 1.24 16.65 -0.98
C ILE A 393 1.55 15.37 -1.74
N ILE A 394 0.88 15.15 -2.87
CA ILE A 394 1.21 14.09 -3.84
C ILE A 394 1.91 14.74 -5.04
N LEU A 395 3.15 14.32 -5.30
CA LEU A 395 3.88 14.68 -6.51
C LEU A 395 3.63 13.62 -7.58
N GLN A 396 2.81 13.93 -8.59
CA GLN A 396 2.42 13.00 -9.63
C GLN A 396 3.34 13.11 -10.85
N LYS A 397 3.75 11.96 -11.39
CA LYS A 397 4.44 11.87 -12.69
C LYS A 397 3.42 12.00 -13.83
N GLN A 398 3.74 12.78 -14.86
CA GLN A 398 2.90 12.86 -16.06
C GLN A 398 2.88 11.52 -16.81
N ASN A 399 1.67 11.07 -17.15
CA ASN A 399 1.44 10.05 -18.17
C ASN A 399 1.33 10.69 -19.55
N VAL A 400 1.94 10.10 -20.55
CA VAL A 400 1.87 10.62 -21.94
C VAL A 400 0.88 9.85 -22.82
N TYR A 401 0.20 8.85 -22.25
CA TYR A 401 -0.86 8.07 -22.89
C TYR A 401 -0.49 7.57 -24.29
N HIS A 402 0.64 6.84 -24.38
CA HIS A 402 1.24 6.38 -25.64
C HIS A 402 1.53 7.49 -26.65
N GLY A 403 1.91 8.69 -26.16
CA GLY A 403 2.24 9.84 -27.01
C GLY A 403 1.03 10.64 -27.50
N ARG A 404 -0.16 10.42 -26.93
CA ARG A 404 -1.38 11.19 -27.25
C ARG A 404 -1.29 12.66 -26.85
N ILE A 405 -0.57 12.94 -25.76
CA ILE A 405 -0.32 14.30 -25.31
C ILE A 405 1.17 14.60 -25.34
N GLN A 406 1.48 15.89 -25.36
CA GLN A 406 2.86 16.36 -25.34
C GLN A 406 3.59 15.83 -24.10
N ASP A 407 4.79 15.31 -24.28
CA ASP A 407 5.68 14.96 -23.18
C ASP A 407 6.24 16.25 -22.56
N ARG A 408 5.82 16.52 -21.33
CA ARG A 408 6.20 17.67 -20.52
C ARG A 408 6.99 17.25 -19.28
N ARG A 409 7.33 15.95 -19.19
CA ARG A 409 8.05 15.43 -18.03
C ARG A 409 9.38 16.16 -17.85
N TYR A 410 9.61 16.65 -16.65
CA TYR A 410 10.88 17.26 -16.28
C TYR A 410 12.05 16.28 -16.36
N SER A 411 11.80 15.02 -16.00
CA SER A 411 12.78 13.93 -16.10
C SER A 411 12.09 12.59 -16.35
N ASP A 412 12.76 11.68 -17.06
CA ASP A 412 12.30 10.31 -17.17
C ASP A 412 13.05 9.42 -16.17
N LEU A 413 12.35 9.03 -15.12
CA LEU A 413 12.83 8.12 -14.08
C LEU A 413 12.43 6.66 -14.37
N SER A 414 12.14 6.32 -15.62
CA SER A 414 11.84 4.94 -16.00
C SER A 414 13.07 4.05 -15.77
N PRO A 415 12.90 2.85 -15.21
CA PRO A 415 14.00 1.91 -15.03
C PRO A 415 14.68 1.58 -16.38
N ILE A 416 16.00 1.43 -16.35
CA ILE A 416 16.79 1.03 -17.54
C ILE A 416 16.36 -0.38 -17.98
N GLU A 417 16.23 -1.30 -17.03
CA GLU A 417 15.65 -2.61 -17.26
C GLU A 417 14.14 -2.56 -17.07
N ARG A 418 13.40 -3.04 -18.04
CA ARG A 418 11.94 -3.05 -18.01
C ARG A 418 11.43 -4.43 -17.65
N THR A 419 10.69 -4.47 -16.56
CA THR A 419 9.90 -5.64 -16.16
C THR A 419 8.45 -5.51 -16.67
N PRO A 420 7.66 -6.60 -16.72
CA PRO A 420 6.23 -6.51 -16.98
C PRO A 420 5.55 -5.52 -16.05
N CYS A 421 4.62 -4.73 -16.59
CA CYS A 421 3.92 -3.73 -15.81
C CYS A 421 3.02 -4.39 -14.77
N TRP A 422 3.35 -4.23 -13.49
CA TRP A 422 2.60 -4.81 -12.37
C TRP A 422 1.14 -4.32 -12.27
N HIS A 423 0.83 -3.14 -12.82
CA HIS A 423 -0.55 -2.65 -12.93
C HIS A 423 -1.43 -3.59 -13.77
N LEU A 424 -0.87 -4.27 -14.78
CA LEU A 424 -1.62 -5.24 -15.58
C LEU A 424 -2.03 -6.50 -14.82
N GLN A 425 -1.41 -6.77 -13.69
CA GLN A 425 -1.72 -7.94 -12.86
C GLN A 425 -2.82 -7.65 -11.85
N ARG A 426 -3.06 -6.37 -11.50
CA ARG A 426 -3.89 -6.02 -10.36
C ARG A 426 -4.88 -4.88 -10.59
N ASP A 427 -4.71 -4.06 -11.65
CA ASP A 427 -5.53 -2.88 -11.84
C ASP A 427 -6.52 -3.09 -12.98
N LEU A 428 -7.75 -2.60 -12.79
CA LEU A 428 -8.74 -2.44 -13.84
C LEU A 428 -9.00 -0.96 -14.09
N TYR A 429 -9.28 -0.64 -15.34
CA TYR A 429 -9.68 0.68 -15.76
C TYR A 429 -11.00 0.62 -16.54
N ILE A 430 -12.06 1.25 -16.03
CA ILE A 430 -13.42 1.14 -16.56
C ILE A 430 -13.91 2.53 -16.95
N LEU A 431 -14.19 2.68 -18.25
CA LEU A 431 -14.69 3.91 -18.84
C LEU A 431 -16.16 4.14 -18.50
N ALA A 432 -16.62 5.39 -18.58
CA ALA A 432 -18.01 5.78 -18.23
C ALA A 432 -19.07 5.02 -19.04
N ASP A 433 -18.75 4.60 -20.26
CA ASP A 433 -19.64 3.79 -21.10
C ASP A 433 -19.63 2.28 -20.77
N GLY A 434 -18.89 1.85 -19.74
CA GLY A 434 -18.81 0.47 -19.27
C GLY A 434 -17.79 -0.40 -19.98
N ARG A 435 -16.99 0.16 -20.92
CA ARG A 435 -15.89 -0.58 -21.54
C ARG A 435 -14.76 -0.78 -20.55
N VAL A 436 -14.17 -1.97 -20.53
CA VAL A 436 -12.99 -2.30 -19.73
C VAL A 436 -11.76 -2.07 -20.59
N ALA A 437 -11.03 -1.00 -20.35
CA ALA A 437 -9.82 -0.65 -21.08
C ALA A 437 -8.66 -1.59 -20.73
N PHE A 438 -7.70 -1.74 -21.64
CA PHE A 438 -6.54 -2.61 -21.42
C PHE A 438 -5.71 -2.18 -20.19
N CYS A 439 -5.54 -0.88 -20.01
CA CYS A 439 -4.89 -0.28 -18.84
C CYS A 439 -5.24 1.23 -18.77
N LYS A 440 -4.80 1.92 -17.72
CA LYS A 440 -4.98 3.38 -17.56
C LYS A 440 -4.44 4.23 -18.72
N GLN A 441 -3.53 3.70 -19.55
CA GLN A 441 -2.99 4.38 -20.72
C GLN A 441 -3.93 4.32 -21.94
N ASP A 442 -4.87 3.38 -21.97
CA ASP A 442 -5.85 3.16 -23.05
C ASP A 442 -7.10 4.02 -22.82
N VAL A 443 -6.89 5.32 -22.79
CA VAL A 443 -7.89 6.33 -22.35
C VAL A 443 -9.08 6.50 -23.28
N ASP A 444 -8.99 6.06 -24.54
CA ASP A 444 -10.11 6.07 -25.51
C ASP A 444 -10.77 4.70 -25.68
N GLY A 445 -10.25 3.70 -24.97
CA GLY A 445 -10.75 2.34 -25.09
C GLY A 445 -10.57 1.75 -26.48
N SER A 446 -9.45 2.02 -27.16
CA SER A 446 -9.13 1.42 -28.45
C SER A 446 -8.70 -0.05 -28.32
N ASN A 447 -8.29 -0.48 -27.13
CA ASN A 447 -7.88 -1.86 -26.81
C ASN A 447 -8.71 -2.43 -25.65
N VAL A 448 -10.04 -2.36 -25.75
CA VAL A 448 -10.93 -2.87 -24.70
C VAL A 448 -10.83 -4.40 -24.58
N ARG A 449 -11.01 -4.88 -23.36
CA ARG A 449 -11.08 -6.32 -23.03
C ARG A 449 -12.51 -6.85 -23.00
N GLY A 450 -13.48 -5.97 -22.89
CA GLY A 450 -14.92 -6.28 -22.86
C GLY A 450 -15.75 -5.06 -22.55
N SER A 451 -17.04 -5.26 -22.44
CA SER A 451 -18.00 -4.24 -22.00
C SER A 451 -18.95 -4.82 -20.97
N LEU A 452 -19.11 -4.12 -19.86
CA LEU A 452 -20.02 -4.48 -18.78
C LEU A 452 -21.50 -4.30 -19.16
N LYS A 453 -21.78 -3.70 -20.32
CA LYS A 453 -23.13 -3.71 -20.89
C LYS A 453 -23.51 -5.09 -21.43
N ASP A 454 -22.52 -5.83 -21.93
CA ASP A 454 -22.74 -7.11 -22.62
C ASP A 454 -22.41 -8.33 -21.75
N THR A 455 -21.46 -8.18 -20.81
CA THR A 455 -20.95 -9.28 -19.97
C THR A 455 -20.83 -8.85 -18.52
N ASN A 456 -20.62 -9.79 -17.60
CA ASN A 456 -20.17 -9.52 -16.25
C ASN A 456 -18.64 -9.28 -16.24
N LEU A 457 -18.14 -8.77 -15.13
CA LEU A 457 -16.70 -8.48 -14.95
C LEU A 457 -15.86 -9.74 -15.03
#